data_0ad0fd38724277257512c6bd143becdf
#
_entry.id   0ad0fd38724277257512c6bd143becdf
#
_cell.length_a   1.000
_cell.length_b   1.000
_cell.length_c   1.000
_cell.angle_alpha   90.00
_cell.angle_beta   90.00
_cell.angle_gamma   90.00
#
_symmetry.space_group_name_H-M   'P 1'
#
loop_
_entity.id
_entity.type
_entity.pdbx_description
1 polymer ?
#
loop_
_entity_poly.entity_id
_entity_poly.type
_entity_poly.pdbx_seq_one_letter_code
_entity_poly.pdbx_strand_id
1 'polypeptide(L)'
;SSSIIFIVFAIMWAINGWAQSMGVPPSVVALSRWFPLKIRGTFYGFFSASHNIGEGLSFVFVGSIVAAFGWKWGFFGAACAGILGVLLIIMWLYDTPESKGLPSIEELSGESVPAKKVEGPEETRQIQRAVLRNPGVWILALSSAFMYMSRYAVNEWGTIFLQETYDYDLTSAATIIGIN
;
A
#
# COMPACT_ATOMS: atom_id res chain seq x y z
N SER A 1 -3.93 33.91 -1.70
CA SER A 1 -4.15 33.92 -0.26
C SER A 1 -3.77 32.54 0.29
N SER A 2 -3.00 32.49 1.36
CA SER A 2 -2.45 31.26 1.97
C SER A 2 -3.52 30.22 2.30
N SER A 3 -4.71 30.69 2.68
CA SER A 3 -5.86 29.82 2.99
C SER A 3 -6.35 28.99 1.80
N ILE A 4 -6.34 29.55 0.60
CA ILE A 4 -6.76 28.83 -0.61
C ILE A 4 -5.76 27.71 -0.94
N ILE A 5 -4.46 28.01 -0.82
CA ILE A 5 -3.40 27.04 -1.06
C ILE A 5 -3.53 25.89 -0.06
N PHE A 6 -3.74 26.19 1.23
CA PHE A 6 -3.96 25.17 2.26
C PHE A 6 -5.17 24.28 1.97
N ILE A 7 -6.30 24.85 1.59
CA ILE A 7 -7.51 24.10 1.27
C ILE A 7 -7.27 23.18 0.05
N VAL A 8 -6.64 23.70 -1.01
CA VAL A 8 -6.31 22.89 -2.19
C VAL A 8 -5.39 21.72 -1.83
N PHE A 9 -4.33 21.97 -1.04
CA PHE A 9 -3.45 20.89 -0.57
C PHE A 9 -4.20 19.86 0.28
N ALA A 10 -5.05 20.29 1.19
CA ALA A 10 -5.83 19.39 2.05
C ALA A 10 -6.77 18.49 1.22
N ILE A 11 -7.44 19.06 0.21
CA ILE A 11 -8.30 18.30 -0.70
C ILE A 11 -7.49 17.29 -1.51
N MET A 12 -6.38 17.73 -2.11
CA MET A 12 -5.50 16.86 -2.89
C MET A 12 -4.93 15.71 -2.03
N TRP A 13 -4.57 15.99 -0.77
CA TRP A 13 -4.08 14.99 0.17
C TRP A 13 -5.16 13.98 0.55
N ALA A 14 -6.38 14.44 0.78
CA ALA A 14 -7.52 13.58 1.04
C ALA A 14 -7.85 12.66 -0.15
N ILE A 15 -7.83 13.19 -1.38
CA ILE A 15 -8.03 12.42 -2.62
C ILE A 15 -6.91 11.37 -2.76
N ASN A 16 -5.65 11.75 -2.51
CA ASN A 16 -4.52 10.84 -2.55
C ASN A 16 -4.67 9.68 -1.55
N GLY A 17 -5.02 9.98 -0.30
CA GLY A 17 -5.27 8.95 0.72
C GLY A 17 -6.41 8.00 0.36
N TRP A 18 -7.49 8.54 -0.19
CA TRP A 18 -8.60 7.73 -0.68
C TRP A 18 -8.18 6.83 -1.85
N ALA A 19 -7.46 7.34 -2.84
CA ALA A 19 -6.95 6.57 -3.95
C ALA A 19 -5.96 5.47 -3.50
N GLN A 20 -5.07 5.79 -2.56
CA GLN A 20 -4.13 4.83 -1.97
C GLN A 20 -4.83 3.66 -1.28
N SER A 21 -5.95 3.90 -0.59
CA SER A 21 -6.70 2.84 0.10
C SER A 21 -7.25 1.77 -0.85
N MET A 22 -7.38 2.07 -2.13
CA MET A 22 -7.87 1.15 -3.16
C MET A 22 -6.80 0.18 -3.69
N GLY A 23 -5.53 0.35 -3.37
CA GLY A 23 -4.44 -0.48 -3.93
C GLY A 23 -4.31 -1.85 -3.28
N VAL A 24 -4.39 -1.93 -1.96
CA VAL A 24 -4.15 -3.18 -1.21
C VAL A 24 -5.24 -4.23 -1.42
N PRO A 25 -6.55 -3.95 -1.34
CA PRO A 25 -7.56 -4.97 -1.48
C PRO A 25 -7.51 -5.74 -2.80
N PRO A 26 -7.40 -5.12 -3.98
CA PRO A 26 -7.24 -5.84 -5.24
C PRO A 26 -5.98 -6.70 -5.29
N SER A 27 -4.86 -6.21 -4.72
CA SER A 27 -3.60 -6.97 -4.67
C SER A 27 -3.73 -8.24 -3.85
N VAL A 28 -4.40 -8.19 -2.70
CA VAL A 28 -4.68 -9.36 -1.85
C VAL A 28 -5.59 -10.35 -2.57
N VAL A 29 -6.61 -9.86 -3.29
CA VAL A 29 -7.49 -10.70 -4.10
C VAL A 29 -6.70 -11.37 -5.23
N ALA A 30 -5.84 -10.64 -5.94
CA ALA A 30 -4.99 -11.21 -6.98
C ALA A 30 -4.07 -12.31 -6.40
N LEU A 31 -3.38 -12.05 -5.27
CA LEU A 31 -2.59 -13.06 -4.59
C LEU A 31 -3.41 -14.31 -4.24
N SER A 32 -4.66 -14.14 -3.82
CA SER A 32 -5.53 -15.28 -3.49
C SER A 32 -5.92 -16.12 -4.70
N ARG A 33 -5.87 -15.55 -5.90
CA ARG A 33 -6.17 -16.22 -7.17
C ARG A 33 -4.95 -16.86 -7.82
N TRP A 34 -3.73 -16.41 -7.46
CA TRP A 34 -2.48 -16.94 -8.00
C TRP A 34 -1.84 -18.02 -7.14
N PHE A 35 -2.15 -18.06 -5.84
CA PHE A 35 -1.50 -18.97 -4.91
C PHE A 35 -2.50 -19.80 -4.09
N PRO A 36 -2.29 -21.13 -3.99
CA PRO A 36 -3.10 -22.00 -3.16
C PRO A 36 -2.97 -21.63 -1.68
N LEU A 37 -3.97 -21.98 -0.87
CA LEU A 37 -4.07 -21.59 0.53
C LEU A 37 -2.82 -21.93 1.35
N LYS A 38 -2.23 -23.10 1.05
CA LYS A 38 -1.07 -23.64 1.77
C LYS A 38 0.18 -22.75 1.73
N ILE A 39 0.41 -22.06 0.62
CA ILE A 39 1.61 -21.21 0.42
C ILE A 39 1.28 -19.72 0.33
N ARG A 40 0.00 -19.37 0.32
CA ARG A 40 -0.48 -17.98 0.19
C ARG A 40 0.09 -17.05 1.25
N GLY A 41 0.25 -17.53 2.49
CA GLY A 41 0.83 -16.77 3.59
C GLY A 41 2.27 -16.33 3.32
N THR A 42 3.08 -17.20 2.70
CA THR A 42 4.46 -16.88 2.33
C THR A 42 4.51 -15.76 1.28
N PHE A 43 3.69 -15.85 0.22
CA PHE A 43 3.64 -14.82 -0.80
C PHE A 43 3.04 -13.51 -0.30
N TYR A 44 2.07 -13.57 0.61
CA TYR A 44 1.59 -12.38 1.30
C TYR A 44 2.69 -11.72 2.16
N GLY A 45 3.56 -12.53 2.80
CA GLY A 45 4.73 -12.03 3.51
C GLY A 45 5.69 -11.27 2.59
N PHE A 46 6.00 -11.80 1.40
CA PHE A 46 6.80 -11.09 0.40
C PHE A 46 6.13 -9.79 -0.08
N PHE A 47 4.82 -9.83 -0.31
CA PHE A 47 4.06 -8.63 -0.66
C PHE A 47 4.13 -7.55 0.42
N SER A 48 3.98 -7.92 1.69
CA SER A 48 4.14 -6.99 2.82
C SER A 48 5.57 -6.45 2.94
N ALA A 49 6.58 -7.31 2.76
CA ALA A 49 7.98 -6.89 2.79
C ALA A 49 8.29 -5.90 1.65
N SER A 50 7.76 -6.12 0.46
CA SER A 50 7.95 -5.19 -0.67
C SER A 50 7.40 -3.79 -0.39
N HIS A 51 6.30 -3.69 0.36
CA HIS A 51 5.75 -2.41 0.79
C HIS A 51 6.72 -1.65 1.70
N ASN A 52 7.27 -2.32 2.72
CA ASN A 52 8.23 -1.71 3.64
C ASN A 52 9.54 -1.31 2.93
N ILE A 53 10.05 -2.17 2.06
CA ILE A 53 11.23 -1.86 1.25
C ILE A 53 10.97 -0.66 0.33
N GLY A 54 9.81 -0.62 -0.31
CA GLY A 54 9.40 0.50 -1.18
C GLY A 54 9.28 1.80 -0.41
N GLU A 55 8.74 1.79 0.80
CA GLU A 55 8.66 2.95 1.68
C GLU A 55 10.05 3.46 2.04
N GLY A 56 10.96 2.60 2.52
CA GLY A 56 12.34 2.97 2.83
C GLY A 56 13.11 3.54 1.63
N LEU A 57 12.99 2.87 0.46
CA LEU A 57 13.61 3.34 -0.77
C LEU A 57 13.06 4.71 -1.21
N SER A 58 11.76 4.97 -1.00
CA SER A 58 11.16 6.26 -1.38
C SER A 58 11.72 7.42 -0.56
N PHE A 59 12.00 7.23 0.73
CA PHE A 59 12.66 8.25 1.56
C PHE A 59 14.04 8.62 1.02
N VAL A 60 14.87 7.62 0.71
CA VAL A 60 16.22 7.85 0.16
C VAL A 60 16.13 8.49 -1.22
N PHE A 61 15.28 7.97 -2.11
CA PHE A 61 15.12 8.46 -3.47
C PHE A 61 14.63 9.91 -3.51
N VAL A 62 13.51 10.19 -2.83
CA VAL A 62 12.92 11.54 -2.81
C VAL A 62 13.80 12.50 -2.04
N GLY A 63 14.37 12.08 -0.90
CA GLY A 63 15.30 12.90 -0.12
C GLY A 63 16.51 13.34 -0.93
N SER A 64 17.10 12.44 -1.72
CA SER A 64 18.24 12.76 -2.60
C SER A 64 17.87 13.75 -3.71
N ILE A 65 16.70 13.59 -4.32
CA ILE A 65 16.21 14.53 -5.34
C ILE A 65 15.96 15.92 -4.73
N VAL A 66 15.32 15.96 -3.57
CA VAL A 66 15.03 17.22 -2.88
C VAL A 66 16.32 17.94 -2.47
N ALA A 67 17.31 17.20 -1.97
CA ALA A 67 18.61 17.76 -1.61
C ALA A 67 19.37 18.32 -2.82
N ALA A 68 19.30 17.66 -3.99
CA ALA A 68 20.02 18.08 -5.19
C ALA A 68 19.30 19.18 -5.99
N PHE A 69 17.98 19.11 -6.11
CA PHE A 69 17.21 19.93 -7.06
C PHE A 69 16.08 20.74 -6.40
N GLY A 70 15.85 20.55 -5.10
CA GLY A 70 14.81 21.22 -4.33
C GLY A 70 13.46 20.49 -4.34
N TRP A 71 12.56 20.91 -3.44
CA TRP A 71 11.32 20.22 -3.11
C TRP A 71 10.37 19.95 -4.29
N LYS A 72 10.32 20.86 -5.27
CA LYS A 72 9.48 20.71 -6.47
C LYS A 72 9.84 19.46 -7.29
N TRP A 73 11.13 19.18 -7.39
CA TRP A 73 11.63 18.00 -8.10
C TRP A 73 11.38 16.69 -7.35
N GLY A 74 11.28 16.75 -6.03
CA GLY A 74 10.86 15.60 -5.22
C GLY A 74 9.46 15.11 -5.60
N PHE A 75 8.49 16.01 -5.74
CA PHE A 75 7.13 15.67 -6.20
C PHE A 75 7.13 15.13 -7.63
N PHE A 76 7.91 15.76 -8.52
CA PHE A 76 8.00 15.33 -9.90
C PHE A 76 8.63 13.93 -10.03
N GLY A 77 9.70 13.67 -9.29
CA GLY A 77 10.36 12.35 -9.24
C GLY A 77 9.43 11.26 -8.70
N ALA A 78 8.71 11.53 -7.62
CA ALA A 78 7.72 10.61 -7.06
C ALA A 78 6.57 10.33 -8.06
N ALA A 79 6.08 11.35 -8.76
CA ALA A 79 5.06 11.18 -9.80
C ALA A 79 5.56 10.31 -10.96
N CYS A 80 6.77 10.53 -11.44
CA CYS A 80 7.39 9.71 -12.49
C CYS A 80 7.54 8.24 -12.06
N ALA A 81 8.00 7.99 -10.83
CA ALA A 81 8.09 6.64 -10.28
C ALA A 81 6.71 5.97 -10.18
N GLY A 82 5.68 6.71 -9.75
CA GLY A 82 4.31 6.22 -9.71
C GLY A 82 3.76 5.85 -11.10
N ILE A 83 3.98 6.71 -12.11
CA ILE A 83 3.58 6.43 -13.50
C ILE A 83 4.29 5.17 -14.01
N LEU A 84 5.58 5.03 -13.76
CA LEU A 84 6.32 3.83 -14.12
C LEU A 84 5.73 2.59 -13.47
N GLY A 85 5.40 2.66 -12.18
CA GLY A 85 4.73 1.57 -11.46
C GLY A 85 3.40 1.18 -12.09
N VAL A 86 2.56 2.15 -12.46
CA VAL A 86 1.28 1.90 -13.16
C VAL A 86 1.52 1.23 -14.51
N LEU A 87 2.49 1.68 -15.30
CA LEU A 87 2.83 1.07 -16.59
C LEU A 87 3.28 -0.39 -16.42
N LEU A 88 4.11 -0.69 -15.40
CA LEU A 88 4.53 -2.05 -15.10
C LEU A 88 3.35 -2.95 -14.71
N ILE A 89 2.41 -2.43 -13.91
CA ILE A 89 1.19 -3.15 -13.54
C ILE A 89 0.35 -3.46 -14.79
N ILE A 90 0.09 -2.48 -15.65
CA ILE A 90 -0.70 -2.68 -16.89
C ILE A 90 -0.05 -3.69 -17.81
N MET A 91 1.28 -3.70 -17.91
CA MET A 91 2.00 -4.60 -18.81
C MET A 91 2.11 -6.04 -18.29
N TRP A 92 2.23 -6.23 -16.98
CA TRP A 92 2.62 -7.52 -16.41
C TRP A 92 1.67 -8.11 -15.36
N LEU A 93 0.76 -7.32 -14.80
CA LEU A 93 -0.20 -7.85 -13.84
C LEU A 93 -1.39 -8.49 -14.57
N TYR A 94 -1.59 -9.79 -14.30
CA TYR A 94 -2.75 -10.55 -14.77
C TYR A 94 -3.60 -10.95 -13.57
N ASP A 95 -4.90 -10.85 -13.70
CA ASP A 95 -5.86 -11.07 -12.61
C ASP A 95 -5.89 -12.54 -12.17
N THR A 96 -5.75 -13.47 -13.12
CA THR A 96 -5.81 -14.92 -12.86
C THR A 96 -4.80 -15.70 -13.72
N PRO A 97 -4.35 -16.90 -13.29
CA PRO A 97 -3.51 -17.77 -14.07
C PRO A 97 -4.11 -18.14 -15.45
N GLU A 98 -5.43 -18.37 -15.49
CA GLU A 98 -6.16 -18.76 -16.69
C GLU A 98 -6.09 -17.67 -17.77
N SER A 99 -6.01 -16.39 -17.39
CA SER A 99 -5.85 -15.29 -18.34
C SER A 99 -4.52 -15.35 -19.10
N LYS A 100 -3.57 -16.14 -18.61
CA LYS A 100 -2.28 -16.48 -19.29
C LYS A 100 -2.27 -17.87 -19.92
N GLY A 101 -3.39 -18.57 -19.97
CA GLY A 101 -3.47 -19.95 -20.45
C GLY A 101 -2.82 -20.98 -19.53
N LEU A 102 -2.61 -20.63 -18.25
CA LEU A 102 -2.14 -21.56 -17.23
C LEU A 102 -3.34 -22.30 -16.61
N PRO A 103 -3.13 -23.53 -16.10
CA PRO A 103 -4.18 -24.26 -15.38
C PRO A 103 -4.65 -23.46 -14.18
N SER A 104 -5.91 -23.66 -13.78
CA SER A 104 -6.44 -23.06 -12.54
C SER A 104 -5.68 -23.58 -11.30
N ILE A 105 -5.71 -22.81 -10.23
CA ILE A 105 -5.10 -23.24 -8.96
C ILE A 105 -5.76 -24.50 -8.43
N GLU A 106 -7.04 -24.67 -8.69
CA GLU A 106 -7.81 -25.86 -8.33
C GLU A 106 -7.25 -27.11 -9.01
N GLU A 107 -6.94 -27.02 -10.30
CA GLU A 107 -6.31 -28.11 -11.06
C GLU A 107 -4.89 -28.40 -10.60
N LEU A 108 -4.12 -27.37 -10.26
CA LEU A 108 -2.71 -27.51 -9.85
C LEU A 108 -2.55 -28.01 -8.41
N SER A 109 -3.40 -27.58 -7.49
CA SER A 109 -3.26 -27.90 -6.06
C SER A 109 -4.13 -29.06 -5.59
N GLY A 110 -5.12 -29.48 -6.38
CA GLY A 110 -6.14 -30.44 -5.96
C GLY A 110 -7.03 -29.91 -4.82
N GLU A 111 -6.88 -28.64 -4.46
CA GLU A 111 -7.71 -27.97 -3.46
C GLU A 111 -8.97 -27.46 -4.18
N SER A 112 -10.13 -27.91 -3.75
CA SER A 112 -11.38 -27.28 -4.16
C SER A 112 -11.47 -25.88 -3.52
N VAL A 113 -10.99 -24.87 -4.21
CA VAL A 113 -11.31 -23.49 -3.86
C VAL A 113 -12.82 -23.37 -4.07
N PRO A 114 -13.59 -22.90 -3.08
CA PRO A 114 -15.02 -22.72 -3.28
C PRO A 114 -15.23 -21.91 -4.56
N ALA A 115 -15.81 -22.54 -5.57
CA ALA A 115 -16.10 -21.88 -6.83
C ALA A 115 -16.72 -20.53 -6.50
N LYS A 116 -16.22 -19.47 -7.14
CA LYS A 116 -16.76 -18.12 -6.98
C LYS A 116 -18.23 -18.19 -7.39
N LYS A 117 -19.11 -18.57 -6.43
CA LYS A 117 -20.52 -18.35 -6.60
C LYS A 117 -20.63 -16.87 -6.94
N VAL A 118 -21.26 -16.57 -8.05
CA VAL A 118 -21.69 -15.21 -8.35
C VAL A 118 -22.73 -14.91 -7.28
N GLU A 119 -22.23 -14.40 -6.16
CA GLU A 119 -23.07 -14.02 -5.02
C GLU A 119 -24.01 -12.94 -5.51
N GLY A 120 -25.29 -13.18 -5.35
CA GLY A 120 -26.30 -12.17 -5.65
C GLY A 120 -26.10 -10.94 -4.75
N PRO A 121 -26.60 -9.77 -5.14
CA PRO A 121 -26.46 -8.53 -4.34
C PRO A 121 -26.92 -8.69 -2.89
N GLU A 122 -27.90 -9.52 -2.65
CA GLU A 122 -28.44 -9.83 -1.31
C GLU A 122 -27.48 -10.69 -0.47
N GLU A 123 -26.85 -11.68 -1.06
CA GLU A 123 -25.86 -12.54 -0.39
C GLU A 123 -24.60 -11.74 -0.02
N THR A 124 -24.13 -10.90 -0.92
CA THR A 124 -23.02 -9.95 -0.66
C THR A 124 -23.35 -9.02 0.51
N ARG A 125 -24.57 -8.48 0.57
CA ARG A 125 -25.02 -7.63 1.69
C ARG A 125 -25.04 -8.39 3.02
N GLN A 126 -25.51 -9.61 3.03
CA GLN A 126 -25.54 -10.45 4.24
C GLN A 126 -24.13 -10.73 4.75
N ILE A 127 -23.18 -11.07 3.87
CA ILE A 127 -21.77 -11.27 4.22
C ILE A 127 -21.16 -9.98 4.78
N GLN A 128 -21.33 -8.84 4.11
CA GLN A 128 -20.85 -7.55 4.59
C GLN A 128 -21.39 -7.22 5.99
N ARG A 129 -22.70 -7.45 6.21
CA ARG A 129 -23.31 -7.21 7.52
C ARG A 129 -22.77 -8.16 8.59
N ALA A 130 -22.53 -9.42 8.25
CA ALA A 130 -21.93 -10.39 9.17
C ALA A 130 -20.49 -9.99 9.57
N VAL A 131 -19.67 -9.55 8.60
CA VAL A 131 -18.31 -9.06 8.84
C VAL A 131 -18.33 -7.83 9.75
N LEU A 132 -19.18 -6.84 9.45
CA LEU A 132 -19.29 -5.62 10.26
C LEU A 132 -19.84 -5.85 11.68
N ARG A 133 -20.57 -6.96 11.90
CA ARG A 133 -21.07 -7.35 13.23
C ARG A 133 -20.10 -8.21 14.03
N ASN A 134 -19.03 -8.67 13.42
CA ASN A 134 -18.05 -9.51 14.11
C ASN A 134 -17.11 -8.64 14.96
N PRO A 135 -17.13 -8.77 16.29
CA PRO A 135 -16.27 -7.97 17.18
C PRO A 135 -14.78 -8.22 16.93
N GLY A 136 -14.38 -9.42 16.48
CA GLY A 136 -13.00 -9.72 16.15
C GLY A 136 -12.46 -8.83 15.03
N VAL A 137 -13.29 -8.49 14.05
CA VAL A 137 -12.93 -7.59 12.96
C VAL A 137 -12.63 -6.18 13.50
N TRP A 138 -13.43 -5.69 14.44
CA TRP A 138 -13.23 -4.38 15.05
C TRP A 138 -11.99 -4.33 15.96
N ILE A 139 -11.70 -5.40 16.69
CA ILE A 139 -10.49 -5.50 17.53
C ILE A 139 -9.24 -5.46 16.63
N LEU A 140 -9.24 -6.24 15.54
CA LEU A 140 -8.13 -6.21 14.57
C LEU A 140 -8.00 -4.86 13.89
N ALA A 141 -9.10 -4.22 13.51
CA ALA A 141 -9.09 -2.90 12.91
C ALA A 141 -8.53 -1.84 13.85
N LEU A 142 -8.96 -1.83 15.11
CA LEU A 142 -8.44 -0.92 16.13
C LEU A 142 -6.95 -1.15 16.43
N SER A 143 -6.54 -2.41 16.59
CA SER A 143 -5.13 -2.75 16.80
C SER A 143 -4.26 -2.27 15.65
N SER A 144 -4.72 -2.50 14.41
CA SER A 144 -4.03 -2.00 13.21
C SER A 144 -3.99 -0.47 13.17
N ALA A 145 -5.09 0.20 13.53
CA ALA A 145 -5.15 1.66 13.56
C ALA A 145 -4.12 2.25 14.52
N PHE A 146 -4.00 1.72 15.74
CA PHE A 146 -3.00 2.19 16.71
C PHE A 146 -1.56 1.90 16.27
N MET A 147 -1.32 0.72 15.68
CA MET A 147 0.00 0.37 15.14
C MET A 147 0.40 1.33 14.01
N TYR A 148 -0.50 1.59 13.07
CA TYR A 148 -0.24 2.52 11.97
C TYR A 148 -0.11 3.97 12.43
N MET A 149 -0.89 4.40 13.43
CA MET A 149 -0.77 5.74 14.02
C MET A 149 0.65 5.97 14.56
N SER A 150 1.20 5.01 15.33
CA SER A 150 2.56 5.11 15.86
C SER A 150 3.60 5.12 14.75
N ARG A 151 3.45 4.24 13.74
CA ARG A 151 4.35 4.16 12.59
C ARG A 151 4.36 5.44 11.78
N TYR A 152 3.19 5.97 11.43
CA TYR A 152 3.10 7.21 10.67
C TYR A 152 3.63 8.41 11.43
N ALA A 153 3.44 8.46 12.76
CA ALA A 153 4.02 9.52 13.57
C ALA A 153 5.56 9.56 13.44
N VAL A 154 6.22 8.40 13.47
CA VAL A 154 7.69 8.32 13.29
C VAL A 154 8.08 8.68 11.85
N ASN A 155 7.38 8.15 10.85
CA ASN A 155 7.72 8.36 9.45
C ASN A 155 7.50 9.82 8.99
N GLU A 156 6.40 10.45 9.41
CA GLU A 156 6.06 11.81 9.00
C GLU A 156 6.88 12.88 9.74
N TRP A 157 7.10 12.71 11.04
CA TRP A 157 7.76 13.71 11.87
C TRP A 157 9.21 13.40 12.20
N GLY A 158 9.65 12.16 12.02
CA GLY A 158 10.99 11.73 12.41
C GLY A 158 12.10 12.47 11.69
N THR A 159 11.96 12.72 10.39
CA THR A 159 12.96 13.48 9.60
C THR A 159 13.09 14.90 10.12
N ILE A 160 11.98 15.60 10.37
CA ILE A 160 11.97 16.97 10.91
C ILE A 160 12.55 16.98 12.32
N PHE A 161 12.18 16.02 13.16
CA PHE A 161 12.71 15.90 14.52
C PHE A 161 14.23 15.73 14.54
N LEU A 162 14.77 14.88 13.65
CA LEU A 162 16.23 14.70 13.55
C LEU A 162 16.94 15.96 13.07
N GLN A 163 16.36 16.70 12.14
CA GLN A 163 16.92 17.95 11.66
C GLN A 163 16.90 19.05 12.73
N GLU A 164 15.76 19.25 13.40
CA GLU A 164 15.60 20.36 14.35
C GLU A 164 16.23 20.09 15.73
N THR A 165 16.32 18.83 16.15
CA THR A 165 16.81 18.48 17.49
C THR A 165 18.28 18.08 17.51
N TYR A 166 18.75 17.44 16.43
CA TYR A 166 20.10 16.86 16.34
C TYR A 166 20.95 17.43 15.22
N ASP A 167 20.47 18.45 14.50
CA ASP A 167 21.16 19.11 13.39
C ASP A 167 21.61 18.17 12.26
N TYR A 168 20.90 17.04 12.05
CA TYR A 168 21.17 16.16 10.91
C TYR A 168 20.80 16.86 9.60
N ASP A 169 21.62 16.65 8.57
CA ASP A 169 21.26 17.03 7.21
C ASP A 169 20.07 16.21 6.69
N LEU A 170 19.34 16.74 5.72
CA LEU A 170 18.13 16.13 5.17
C LEU A 170 18.36 14.68 4.67
N THR A 171 19.48 14.44 4.00
CA THR A 171 19.80 13.13 3.41
C THR A 171 20.06 12.09 4.50
N SER A 172 20.83 12.45 5.52
CA SER A 172 21.11 11.58 6.67
C SER A 172 19.84 11.30 7.48
N ALA A 173 19.05 12.32 7.78
CA ALA A 173 17.78 12.17 8.49
C ALA A 173 16.79 11.26 7.72
N ALA A 174 16.64 11.48 6.42
CA ALA A 174 15.78 10.66 5.56
C ALA A 174 16.27 9.21 5.47
N THR A 175 17.58 8.98 5.44
CA THR A 175 18.16 7.64 5.41
C THR A 175 17.90 6.89 6.72
N ILE A 176 18.08 7.55 7.87
CA ILE A 176 17.82 6.96 9.20
C ILE A 176 16.34 6.55 9.32
N ILE A 177 15.42 7.41 8.92
CA ILE A 177 13.99 7.10 8.97
C ILE A 177 13.62 6.01 7.95
N GLY A 178 14.26 6.00 6.78
CA GLY A 178 14.00 4.98 5.74
C GLY A 178 14.46 3.56 6.10
N ILE A 179 15.34 3.41 7.09
CA ILE A 179 15.81 2.10 7.60
C ILE A 179 14.90 1.55 8.71
N ASN A 180 14.11 2.42 9.36
CA ASN A 180 13.21 2.05 10.45
C ASN A 180 11.95 1.35 9.91
#